data_9a37874702061638fab42f74da4dd56f
#
_entry.id   9a37874702061638fab42f74da4dd56f
#
_cell.length_a   1.000
_cell.length_b   1.000
_cell.length_c   1.000
_cell.angle_alpha   90.00
_cell.angle_beta   90.00
_cell.angle_gamma   90.00
#
_symmetry.space_group_name_H-M   'P 1'
#
loop_
_entity.id
_entity.type
_entity.pdbx_description
1 polymer ?
#
loop_
_entity_poly.entity_id
_entity_poly.type
_entity_poly.pdbx_seq_one_letter_code
_entity_poly.pdbx_strand_id
1 'polypeptide(L)'
;KGVRTIFIERGNRRAILAIAEQMESALNRGENVIFFPEGTTSLGNTLLPLHANLIEAAVATGATVQPLVLRYKSRGKLTTRMSYAGDVSIFHCLWNVVTTPDATVEVEVLDPIDPAGKNRHQICREVSARMAAALGVRDPAIEEERRELTLRPVLKQTVRTKADSVP
;
A
#
# COMPACT_ATOMS: atom_id res chain seq x y z
N LYS A 1 -4.68 -16.86 22.10
CA LYS A 1 -3.60 -16.80 21.09
C LYS A 1 -3.34 -15.34 20.82
N GLY A 2 -2.09 -14.84 21.06
CA GLY A 2 -1.74 -13.46 20.79
C GLY A 2 -1.54 -13.20 19.30
N VAL A 3 -1.66 -11.93 18.88
CA VAL A 3 -1.31 -11.47 17.52
C VAL A 3 0.21 -11.53 17.38
N ARG A 4 0.71 -12.18 16.35
CA ARG A 4 2.14 -12.17 16.01
C ARG A 4 2.42 -10.94 15.13
N THR A 5 3.46 -10.19 15.45
CA THR A 5 3.88 -9.04 14.65
C THR A 5 5.20 -9.35 13.97
N ILE A 6 5.26 -9.14 12.65
CA ILE A 6 6.49 -9.22 11.87
C ILE A 6 7.02 -7.79 11.75
N PHE A 7 8.22 -7.55 12.27
CA PHE A 7 8.86 -6.23 12.21
C PHE A 7 9.67 -6.08 10.92
N ILE A 8 9.55 -4.91 10.27
CA ILE A 8 10.22 -4.59 9.01
C ILE A 8 11.30 -3.54 9.26
N GLU A 9 12.55 -3.87 8.94
CA GLU A 9 13.63 -2.89 8.86
C GLU A 9 13.56 -2.18 7.51
N ARG A 10 13.22 -0.89 7.54
CA ARG A 10 13.06 -0.09 6.31
C ARG A 10 14.39 0.12 5.60
N GLY A 11 14.37 0.06 4.26
CA GLY A 11 15.56 0.31 3.42
C GLY A 11 16.48 -0.89 3.20
N ASN A 12 16.22 -2.04 3.83
CA ASN A 12 17.04 -3.24 3.68
C ASN A 12 16.34 -4.26 2.76
N ARG A 13 16.87 -4.45 1.53
CA ARG A 13 16.32 -5.42 0.57
C ARG A 13 16.33 -6.86 1.10
N ARG A 14 17.35 -7.24 1.87
CA ARG A 14 17.44 -8.59 2.46
C ARG A 14 16.36 -8.79 3.52
N ALA A 15 16.05 -7.73 4.29
CA ALA A 15 14.97 -7.77 5.28
C ALA A 15 13.60 -7.98 4.60
N ILE A 16 13.35 -7.37 3.43
CA ILE A 16 12.10 -7.57 2.68
C ILE A 16 11.94 -9.02 2.23
N LEU A 17 13.00 -9.68 1.76
CA LEU A 17 12.96 -11.10 1.38
C LEU A 17 12.67 -12.00 2.60
N ALA A 18 13.35 -11.77 3.72
CA ALA A 18 13.12 -12.53 4.95
C ALA A 18 11.69 -12.38 5.49
N ILE A 19 11.06 -11.22 5.26
CA ILE A 19 9.67 -10.97 5.63
C ILE A 19 8.72 -11.74 4.71
N ALA A 20 8.98 -11.74 3.39
CA ALA A 20 8.19 -12.52 2.45
C ALA A 20 8.18 -14.01 2.82
N GLU A 21 9.35 -14.58 3.14
CA GLU A 21 9.48 -15.96 3.61
C GLU A 21 8.68 -16.22 4.92
N GLN A 22 8.71 -15.28 5.87
CA GLN A 22 7.92 -15.40 7.10
C GLN A 22 6.41 -15.33 6.83
N MET A 23 5.98 -14.47 5.89
CA MET A 23 4.58 -14.37 5.46
C MET A 23 4.14 -15.65 4.75
N GLU A 24 4.94 -16.19 3.84
CA GLU A 24 4.69 -17.47 3.16
C GLU A 24 4.54 -18.62 4.17
N SER A 25 5.45 -18.67 5.13
CA SER A 25 5.40 -19.67 6.21
C SER A 25 4.13 -19.55 7.04
N ALA A 26 3.67 -18.33 7.34
CA ALA A 26 2.43 -18.09 8.08
C ALA A 26 1.20 -18.53 7.24
N LEU A 27 1.14 -18.12 5.97
CA LEU A 27 0.06 -18.47 5.05
C LEU A 27 -0.04 -19.99 4.84
N ASN A 28 1.09 -20.69 4.69
CA ASN A 28 1.14 -22.15 4.56
C ASN A 28 0.67 -22.89 5.81
N ARG A 29 0.71 -22.24 7.00
CA ARG A 29 0.09 -22.76 8.23
C ARG A 29 -1.40 -22.44 8.35
N GLY A 30 -2.01 -21.80 7.34
CA GLY A 30 -3.41 -21.36 7.38
C GLY A 30 -3.63 -20.12 8.26
N GLU A 31 -2.59 -19.35 8.56
CA GLU A 31 -2.69 -18.10 9.31
C GLU A 31 -3.05 -16.95 8.36
N ASN A 32 -3.80 -15.95 8.86
CA ASN A 32 -4.04 -14.71 8.12
C ASN A 32 -2.90 -13.73 8.35
N VAL A 33 -2.45 -13.06 7.29
CA VAL A 33 -1.42 -12.01 7.34
C VAL A 33 -2.05 -10.69 6.94
N ILE A 34 -1.91 -9.66 7.77
CA ILE A 34 -2.38 -8.30 7.49
C ILE A 34 -1.16 -7.38 7.35
N PHE A 35 -1.14 -6.55 6.31
CA PHE A 35 -0.13 -5.54 6.12
C PHE A 35 -0.69 -4.29 5.42
N PHE A 36 0.02 -3.18 5.51
CA PHE A 36 -0.33 -1.92 4.86
C PHE A 36 0.59 -1.71 3.65
N PRO A 37 0.08 -1.92 2.41
CA PRO A 37 0.92 -1.90 1.22
C PRO A 37 1.46 -0.51 0.84
N GLU A 38 0.90 0.57 1.40
CA GLU A 38 1.40 1.94 1.24
C GLU A 38 2.76 2.16 1.93
N GLY A 39 3.14 1.30 2.89
CA GLY A 39 4.40 1.38 3.64
C GLY A 39 4.54 2.60 4.56
N THR A 40 3.58 3.52 4.55
CA THR A 40 3.53 4.70 5.42
C THR A 40 2.09 5.10 5.68
N THR A 41 1.87 6.06 6.57
CA THR A 41 0.55 6.59 6.89
C THR A 41 0.27 7.82 6.04
N SER A 42 -0.89 7.86 5.37
CA SER A 42 -1.42 9.04 4.67
C SER A 42 -2.45 9.77 5.53
N LEU A 43 -2.89 10.93 5.07
CA LEU A 43 -4.00 11.66 5.70
C LEU A 43 -5.37 10.98 5.45
N GLY A 44 -5.43 9.94 4.62
CA GLY A 44 -6.64 9.22 4.28
C GLY A 44 -7.54 9.89 3.24
N ASN A 45 -7.09 10.99 2.64
CA ASN A 45 -7.76 11.68 1.53
C ASN A 45 -7.16 11.35 0.15
N THR A 46 -6.12 10.53 0.13
CA THR A 46 -5.45 10.01 -1.07
C THR A 46 -5.03 8.58 -0.82
N LEU A 47 -4.85 7.81 -1.88
CA LEU A 47 -4.18 6.51 -1.84
C LEU A 47 -2.73 6.73 -2.31
N LEU A 48 -1.77 6.22 -1.56
CA LEU A 48 -0.37 6.25 -1.95
C LEU A 48 -0.01 5.05 -2.85
N PRO A 49 1.07 5.12 -3.63
CA PRO A 49 1.55 3.99 -4.41
C PRO A 49 1.75 2.75 -3.54
N LEU A 50 1.26 1.62 -4.00
CA LEU A 50 1.33 0.35 -3.26
C LEU A 50 2.61 -0.41 -3.60
N HIS A 51 3.24 -0.98 -2.57
CA HIS A 51 4.43 -1.80 -2.72
C HIS A 51 4.08 -3.28 -3.00
N ALA A 52 4.35 -3.76 -4.21
CA ALA A 52 4.02 -5.11 -4.66
C ALA A 52 4.86 -6.23 -3.99
N ASN A 53 5.98 -5.91 -3.34
CA ASN A 53 6.94 -6.91 -2.87
C ASN A 53 6.35 -7.90 -1.84
N LEU A 54 5.47 -7.43 -0.95
CA LEU A 54 4.85 -8.29 0.06
C LEU A 54 3.68 -9.14 -0.50
N ILE A 55 3.14 -8.74 -1.65
CA ILE A 55 2.10 -9.52 -2.36
C ILE A 55 2.69 -10.81 -2.95
N GLU A 56 4.01 -10.88 -3.14
CA GLU A 56 4.70 -12.09 -3.62
C GLU A 56 4.36 -13.32 -2.77
N ALA A 57 4.27 -13.16 -1.45
CA ALA A 57 3.91 -14.25 -0.54
C ALA A 57 2.53 -14.86 -0.87
N ALA A 58 1.56 -14.04 -1.26
CA ALA A 58 0.25 -14.52 -1.68
C ALA A 58 0.31 -15.25 -3.03
N VAL A 59 1.14 -14.78 -3.98
CA VAL A 59 1.35 -15.45 -5.27
C VAL A 59 2.01 -16.81 -5.05
N ALA A 60 3.07 -16.88 -4.23
CA ALA A 60 3.83 -18.10 -3.96
C ALA A 60 2.99 -19.18 -3.26
N THR A 61 2.07 -18.78 -2.40
CA THR A 61 1.24 -19.71 -1.61
C THR A 61 -0.15 -19.97 -2.20
N GLY A 62 -0.56 -19.22 -3.23
CA GLY A 62 -1.92 -19.25 -3.73
C GLY A 62 -2.96 -18.64 -2.78
N ALA A 63 -2.53 -17.89 -1.77
CA ALA A 63 -3.42 -17.29 -0.80
C ALA A 63 -4.20 -16.11 -1.39
N THR A 64 -5.51 -16.10 -1.17
CA THR A 64 -6.40 -15.01 -1.60
C THR A 64 -5.99 -13.69 -0.97
N VAL A 65 -5.94 -12.61 -1.76
CA VAL A 65 -5.68 -11.25 -1.30
C VAL A 65 -7.00 -10.54 -1.05
N GLN A 66 -7.24 -10.13 0.21
CA GLN A 66 -8.45 -9.45 0.64
C GLN A 66 -8.15 -7.96 0.88
N PRO A 67 -8.49 -7.04 -0.06
CA PRO A 67 -8.29 -5.61 0.17
C PRO A 67 -9.26 -5.08 1.22
N LEU A 68 -8.76 -4.21 2.09
CA LEU A 68 -9.55 -3.52 3.13
C LEU A 68 -9.31 -2.02 3.04
N VAL A 69 -10.35 -1.22 3.21
CA VAL A 69 -10.28 0.24 3.30
C VAL A 69 -10.68 0.70 4.69
N LEU A 70 -9.85 1.53 5.30
CA LEU A 70 -10.10 2.11 6.61
C LEU A 70 -10.50 3.58 6.45
N ARG A 71 -11.61 3.98 7.08
CA ARG A 71 -12.04 5.38 7.16
C ARG A 71 -12.21 5.80 8.60
N TYR A 72 -11.56 6.89 8.98
CA TYR A 72 -11.71 7.47 10.30
C TYR A 72 -12.81 8.54 10.27
N LYS A 73 -13.74 8.43 11.18
CA LYS A 73 -14.89 9.37 11.31
C LYS A 73 -14.96 9.95 12.70
N SER A 74 -15.43 11.20 12.79
CA SER A 74 -15.82 11.84 14.03
C SER A 74 -17.22 12.46 13.81
N ARG A 75 -18.15 12.16 14.69
CA ARG A 75 -19.56 12.56 14.55
C ARG A 75 -20.15 12.23 13.17
N GLY A 76 -19.85 11.04 12.67
CA GLY A 76 -20.30 10.54 11.38
C GLY A 76 -19.65 11.17 10.14
N LYS A 77 -18.70 12.12 10.30
CA LYS A 77 -17.97 12.77 9.18
C LYS A 77 -16.53 12.28 9.12
N LEU A 78 -16.01 12.17 7.90
CA LEU A 78 -14.58 11.85 7.69
C LEU A 78 -13.70 12.88 8.40
N THR A 79 -12.62 12.38 9.02
CA THR A 79 -11.66 13.23 9.73
C THR A 79 -10.23 12.75 9.50
N THR A 80 -9.31 13.68 9.33
CA THR A 80 -7.86 13.43 9.25
C THR A 80 -7.19 13.61 10.62
N ARG A 81 -7.93 14.03 11.64
CA ARG A 81 -7.40 14.38 12.96
C ARG A 81 -6.70 13.22 13.67
N MET A 82 -7.12 12.00 13.39
CA MET A 82 -6.55 10.76 13.99
C MET A 82 -5.41 10.16 13.16
N SER A 83 -5.06 10.78 12.03
CA SER A 83 -3.98 10.29 11.16
C SER A 83 -2.61 10.64 11.74
N TYR A 84 -1.74 9.62 11.84
CA TYR A 84 -0.32 9.80 12.18
C TYR A 84 0.48 9.98 10.90
N ALA A 85 0.39 11.15 10.27
CA ALA A 85 1.03 11.45 8.98
C ALA A 85 1.90 12.72 9.09
N GLY A 86 3.00 12.76 8.35
CA GLY A 86 3.97 13.87 8.37
C GLY A 86 4.75 13.94 9.69
N ASP A 87 5.07 15.17 10.12
CA ASP A 87 5.89 15.44 11.33
C ASP A 87 5.09 15.46 12.64
N VAL A 88 3.93 14.81 12.68
CA VAL A 88 3.10 14.77 13.88
C VAL A 88 3.77 13.91 14.94
N SER A 89 3.97 14.45 16.15
CA SER A 89 4.46 13.69 17.30
C SER A 89 3.46 12.60 17.70
N ILE A 90 3.94 11.42 18.10
CA ILE A 90 3.10 10.32 18.58
C ILE A 90 2.21 10.74 19.75
N PHE A 91 2.70 11.58 20.65
CA PHE A 91 1.93 12.10 21.78
C PHE A 91 0.77 13.00 21.30
N HIS A 92 1.01 13.82 20.27
CA HIS A 92 -0.02 14.66 19.68
C HIS A 92 -1.08 13.82 18.97
N CYS A 93 -0.66 12.79 18.23
CA CYS A 93 -1.59 11.85 17.58
C CYS A 93 -2.46 11.13 18.63
N LEU A 94 -1.85 10.61 19.69
CA LEU A 94 -2.56 9.94 20.77
C LEU A 94 -3.55 10.89 21.46
N TRP A 95 -3.15 12.12 21.73
CA TRP A 95 -4.03 13.16 22.28
C TRP A 95 -5.23 13.44 21.37
N ASN A 96 -4.98 13.55 20.04
CA ASN A 96 -6.04 13.73 19.06
C ASN A 96 -7.03 12.56 19.05
N VAL A 97 -6.54 11.31 19.13
CA VAL A 97 -7.41 10.13 19.19
C VAL A 97 -8.30 10.16 20.43
N VAL A 98 -7.71 10.41 21.62
CA VAL A 98 -8.44 10.41 22.89
C VAL A 98 -9.44 11.56 22.99
N THR A 99 -9.10 12.72 22.41
CA THR A 99 -9.96 13.93 22.47
C THR A 99 -10.92 14.06 21.28
N THR A 100 -10.88 13.14 20.31
CA THR A 100 -11.81 13.19 19.17
C THR A 100 -13.18 12.64 19.59
N PRO A 101 -14.25 13.47 19.56
CA PRO A 101 -15.57 13.01 19.97
C PRO A 101 -16.15 12.04 18.95
N ASP A 102 -16.86 11.01 19.43
CA ASP A 102 -17.52 9.98 18.62
C ASP A 102 -16.58 9.42 17.55
N ALA A 103 -15.32 9.12 17.95
CA ALA A 103 -14.32 8.54 17.08
C ALA A 103 -14.75 7.13 16.63
N THR A 104 -14.85 6.93 15.32
CA THR A 104 -15.26 5.65 14.73
C THR A 104 -14.29 5.28 13.62
N VAL A 105 -13.95 4.01 13.53
CA VAL A 105 -13.22 3.44 12.39
C VAL A 105 -14.18 2.58 11.59
N GLU A 106 -14.41 2.94 10.35
CA GLU A 106 -15.18 2.12 9.40
C GLU A 106 -14.21 1.28 8.60
N VAL A 107 -14.43 -0.03 8.59
CA VAL A 107 -13.66 -0.99 7.80
C VAL A 107 -14.55 -1.50 6.68
N GLU A 108 -14.19 -1.18 5.45
CA GLU A 108 -14.85 -1.71 4.26
C GLU A 108 -14.03 -2.87 3.70
N VAL A 109 -14.68 -4.03 3.58
CA VAL A 109 -14.11 -5.25 3.00
C VAL A 109 -14.47 -5.27 1.53
N LEU A 110 -13.48 -5.23 0.64
CA LEU A 110 -13.69 -5.26 -0.81
C LEU A 110 -13.70 -6.69 -1.32
N ASP A 111 -14.03 -6.88 -2.59
CA ASP A 111 -14.03 -8.22 -3.18
C ASP A 111 -12.62 -8.86 -3.14
N PRO A 112 -12.53 -10.15 -2.82
CA PRO A 112 -11.26 -10.86 -2.77
C PRO A 112 -10.65 -11.01 -4.17
N ILE A 113 -9.32 -11.09 -4.23
CA ILE A 113 -8.54 -11.28 -5.45
C ILE A 113 -7.88 -12.66 -5.40
N ASP A 114 -8.22 -13.52 -6.36
CA ASP A 114 -7.52 -14.79 -6.57
C ASP A 114 -6.17 -14.52 -7.27
N PRO A 115 -5.04 -14.99 -6.71
CA PRO A 115 -3.72 -14.83 -7.30
C PRO A 115 -3.45 -15.78 -8.48
N ALA A 116 -4.31 -16.77 -8.73
CA ALA A 116 -4.11 -17.76 -9.78
C ALA A 116 -3.88 -17.11 -11.16
N GLY A 117 -2.75 -17.46 -11.79
CA GLY A 117 -2.37 -16.94 -13.12
C GLY A 117 -1.92 -15.47 -13.15
N LYS A 118 -1.78 -14.83 -11.99
CA LYS A 118 -1.37 -13.42 -11.87
C LYS A 118 0.00 -13.29 -11.21
N ASN A 119 0.78 -12.30 -11.61
CA ASN A 119 1.98 -11.91 -10.89
C ASN A 119 1.66 -10.82 -9.84
N ARG A 120 2.59 -10.58 -8.91
CA ARG A 120 2.45 -9.59 -7.83
C ARG A 120 2.08 -8.18 -8.31
N HIS A 121 2.59 -7.75 -9.47
CA HIS A 121 2.31 -6.42 -10.02
C HIS A 121 0.89 -6.31 -10.57
N GLN A 122 0.37 -7.38 -11.16
CA GLN A 122 -1.03 -7.43 -11.61
C GLN A 122 -1.99 -7.37 -10.43
N ILE A 123 -1.72 -8.16 -9.38
CA ILE A 123 -2.53 -8.13 -8.15
C ILE A 123 -2.44 -6.77 -7.48
N CYS A 124 -1.24 -6.18 -7.38
CA CYS A 124 -1.04 -4.86 -6.79
C CYS A 124 -1.85 -3.78 -7.50
N ARG A 125 -1.87 -3.77 -8.84
CA ARG A 125 -2.69 -2.84 -9.62
C ARG A 125 -4.19 -3.07 -9.40
N GLU A 126 -4.63 -4.31 -9.32
CA GLU A 126 -6.03 -4.64 -9.07
C GLU A 126 -6.46 -4.21 -7.66
N VAL A 127 -5.61 -4.42 -6.64
CA VAL A 127 -5.81 -3.90 -5.27
C VAL A 127 -5.91 -2.38 -5.29
N SER A 128 -4.96 -1.68 -5.94
CA SER A 128 -4.93 -0.23 -6.04
C SER A 128 -6.22 0.32 -6.67
N ALA A 129 -6.63 -0.24 -7.80
CA ALA A 129 -7.84 0.19 -8.50
C ALA A 129 -9.11 0.02 -7.65
N ARG A 130 -9.26 -1.12 -6.96
CA ARG A 130 -10.41 -1.38 -6.08
C ARG A 130 -10.42 -0.44 -4.87
N MET A 131 -9.26 -0.24 -4.23
CA MET A 131 -9.15 0.66 -3.08
C MET A 131 -9.40 2.11 -3.49
N ALA A 132 -8.85 2.58 -4.63
CA ALA A 132 -9.08 3.92 -5.14
C ALA A 132 -10.55 4.17 -5.46
N ALA A 133 -11.23 3.20 -6.09
CA ALA A 133 -12.66 3.28 -6.37
C ALA A 133 -13.49 3.37 -5.09
N ALA A 134 -13.22 2.53 -4.10
CA ALA A 134 -13.90 2.53 -2.81
C ALA A 134 -13.68 3.83 -2.03
N LEU A 135 -12.46 4.39 -2.07
CA LEU A 135 -12.13 5.67 -1.44
C LEU A 135 -12.68 6.88 -2.20
N GLY A 136 -13.07 6.73 -3.48
CA GLY A 136 -13.43 7.84 -4.35
C GLY A 136 -12.26 8.75 -4.71
N VAL A 137 -11.04 8.22 -4.74
CA VAL A 137 -9.81 8.94 -5.06
C VAL A 137 -9.20 8.46 -6.36
N ARG A 138 -8.19 9.19 -6.87
CA ARG A 138 -7.46 8.75 -8.06
C ARG A 138 -6.59 7.56 -7.75
N ASP A 139 -6.49 6.63 -8.70
CA ASP A 139 -5.60 5.48 -8.59
C ASP A 139 -4.14 5.91 -8.86
N PRO A 140 -3.23 5.82 -7.88
CA PRO A 140 -1.83 6.20 -8.04
C PRO A 140 -1.09 5.33 -9.07
N ALA A 141 -1.50 4.09 -9.28
CA ALA A 141 -0.90 3.20 -10.27
C ALA A 141 -1.13 3.73 -11.72
N ILE A 142 -2.29 4.32 -11.99
CA ILE A 142 -2.58 4.94 -13.29
C ILE A 142 -1.78 6.24 -13.46
N GLU A 143 -1.60 7.03 -12.40
CA GLU A 143 -0.81 8.26 -12.46
C GLU A 143 0.68 7.98 -12.69
N GLU A 144 1.21 6.92 -12.10
CA GLU A 144 2.60 6.50 -12.29
C GLU A 144 2.85 6.02 -13.72
N GLU A 145 1.96 5.19 -14.26
CA GLU A 145 2.01 4.73 -15.66
C GLU A 145 1.94 5.91 -16.66
N ARG A 146 1.08 6.88 -16.39
CA ARG A 146 0.97 8.12 -17.17
C ARG A 146 2.25 8.93 -17.15
N ARG A 147 2.89 9.08 -15.98
CA ARG A 147 4.17 9.77 -15.83
C ARG A 147 5.28 9.06 -16.60
N GLU A 148 5.36 7.75 -16.51
CA GLU A 148 6.34 6.96 -17.26
C GLU A 148 6.16 7.10 -18.77
N LEU A 149 4.93 7.04 -19.27
CA LEU A 149 4.62 7.23 -20.70
C LEU A 149 4.99 8.63 -21.20
N THR A 150 4.80 9.66 -20.36
CA THR A 150 5.13 11.04 -20.69
C THR A 150 6.65 11.27 -20.68
N LEU A 151 7.39 10.61 -19.80
CA LEU A 151 8.85 10.75 -19.69
C LEU A 151 9.63 9.91 -20.70
N ARG A 152 9.10 8.79 -21.18
CA ARG A 152 9.75 7.91 -22.17
C ARG A 152 10.21 8.62 -23.45
N PRO A 153 9.45 9.53 -24.10
CA PRO A 153 9.93 10.24 -25.30
C PRO A 153 11.06 11.20 -24.98
N VAL A 154 11.02 11.90 -23.82
CA VAL A 154 12.03 12.87 -23.39
C VAL A 154 13.37 12.17 -23.11
N LEU A 155 13.35 11.04 -22.42
CA LEU A 155 14.57 10.25 -22.15
C LEU A 155 15.19 9.68 -23.42
N LYS A 156 14.39 9.24 -24.40
CA LYS A 156 14.90 8.78 -25.70
C LYS A 156 15.57 9.90 -26.50
N GLN A 157 15.07 11.12 -26.45
CA GLN A 157 15.70 12.28 -27.09
C GLN A 157 17.01 12.66 -26.42
N THR A 158 17.06 12.68 -25.09
CA THR A 158 18.28 13.03 -24.32
C THR A 158 19.41 12.02 -24.55
N VAL A 159 19.11 10.74 -24.66
CA VAL A 159 20.11 9.69 -24.95
C VAL A 159 20.63 9.81 -26.37
N ARG A 160 19.77 10.14 -27.36
CA ARG A 160 20.17 10.32 -28.77
C ARG A 160 21.10 11.51 -28.98
N THR A 161 20.80 12.65 -28.35
CA THR A 161 21.64 13.87 -28.41
C THR A 161 23.02 13.66 -27.77
N LYS A 162 23.14 12.80 -26.76
CA LYS A 162 24.41 12.48 -26.13
C LYS A 162 25.28 11.50 -26.93
N ALA A 163 24.66 10.62 -27.71
CA ALA A 163 25.36 9.70 -28.60
C ALA A 163 25.96 10.42 -29.85
N ASP A 164 25.30 11.48 -30.34
CA ASP A 164 25.71 12.24 -31.52
C ASP A 164 26.76 13.35 -31.21
N SER A 165 27.15 13.51 -29.92
CA SER A 165 28.08 14.54 -29.44
C SER A 165 29.46 14.03 -28.99
N VAL A 166 29.82 12.78 -29.32
CA VAL A 166 31.18 12.25 -29.06
C VAL A 166 31.97 12.33 -30.36
N PRO A 167 33.07 13.14 -30.42
CA PRO A 167 33.94 13.24 -31.56
C PRO A 167 34.75 11.97 -31.83
#